data_25201dcc9f257cabd7062102e3fc70f5
#
_entry.id   25201dcc9f257cabd7062102e3fc70f5
#
_cell.length_a   1.000
_cell.length_b   1.000
_cell.length_c   1.000
_cell.angle_alpha   90.00
_cell.angle_beta   90.00
_cell.angle_gamma   90.00
#
_symmetry.space_group_name_H-M   'P 1'
#
loop_
_entity.id
_entity.type
_entity.pdbx_description
1 polymer ?
#
loop_
_entity_poly.entity_id
_entity_poly.type
_entity_poly.pdbx_seq_one_letter_code
_entity_poly.pdbx_strand_id
1 'polypeptide(L)'
;IDYEGFIDGVAFEGGKGTNYNLTIGSHSFIDTFEDQLVGKNTGDEVEVNVTFPEKYQAADLAGKPATFKVKINEIKAKELPELDDEFAKDVSEFDTLAEYKESLKKDLEKKKQDEAKRTKEDEAIQKIIDKSKMEIPEAMIDTQCETMIEEFAQRIAQSGLSMDQYLQFSGLTVDGLKEQVRPEALTRIQSSLVLEQIAKEENIEVSDADVDAEIEKMAKNYGMEADKLKEYMGEGEKESMKRELAITKAVELIMDNIKERAKAKTKKEKEAEAEAEA
;
A
#
# COMPACT_ATOMS: atom_id res chain seq x y z
N ILE A 1 18.05 -1.64 -28.03
CA ILE A 1 19.51 -1.58 -28.11
C ILE A 1 20.12 -2.97 -28.07
N ASP A 2 21.31 -3.11 -28.73
CA ASP A 2 22.24 -4.20 -28.44
C ASP A 2 23.37 -3.60 -27.60
N TYR A 3 23.85 -4.30 -26.61
CA TYR A 3 24.96 -3.82 -25.79
C TYR A 3 25.92 -4.93 -25.42
N GLU A 4 27.19 -4.59 -25.25
CA GLU A 4 28.23 -5.49 -24.74
C GLU A 4 29.19 -4.70 -23.86
N GLY A 5 29.33 -5.13 -22.58
CA GLY A 5 30.12 -4.48 -21.56
C GLY A 5 31.53 -5.07 -21.43
N PHE A 6 32.51 -4.22 -21.24
CA PHE A 6 33.92 -4.56 -21.08
C PHE A 6 34.49 -3.90 -19.82
N ILE A 7 35.30 -4.63 -19.07
CA ILE A 7 36.15 -4.11 -17.98
C ILE A 7 37.58 -4.40 -18.39
N ASP A 8 38.46 -3.38 -18.41
CA ASP A 8 39.85 -3.48 -18.82
C ASP A 8 40.01 -4.15 -20.21
N GLY A 9 39.04 -3.94 -21.12
CA GLY A 9 39.02 -4.50 -22.46
C GLY A 9 38.56 -5.96 -22.57
N VAL A 10 38.15 -6.58 -21.44
CA VAL A 10 37.63 -7.96 -21.39
C VAL A 10 36.13 -7.93 -21.18
N ALA A 11 35.38 -8.65 -22.04
CA ALA A 11 33.93 -8.80 -21.86
C ALA A 11 33.63 -9.58 -20.55
N PHE A 12 32.63 -9.13 -19.80
CA PHE A 12 32.22 -9.79 -18.58
C PHE A 12 30.89 -10.50 -18.72
N GLU A 13 30.69 -11.53 -17.91
CA GLU A 13 29.46 -12.32 -17.92
C GLU A 13 28.27 -11.48 -17.45
N GLY A 14 27.13 -11.55 -18.16
CA GLY A 14 25.94 -10.72 -17.89
C GLY A 14 26.01 -9.31 -18.49
N GLY A 15 27.14 -8.89 -19.08
CA GLY A 15 27.32 -7.59 -19.70
C GLY A 15 26.80 -7.47 -21.13
N LYS A 16 26.16 -8.51 -21.70
CA LYS A 16 25.72 -8.54 -23.09
C LYS A 16 24.22 -8.76 -23.22
N GLY A 17 23.57 -7.96 -24.08
CA GLY A 17 22.19 -8.13 -24.46
C GLY A 17 21.94 -7.72 -25.90
N THR A 18 20.93 -8.33 -26.53
CA THR A 18 20.48 -8.01 -27.87
C THR A 18 19.00 -7.70 -27.90
N ASN A 19 18.59 -6.72 -28.68
CA ASN A 19 17.20 -6.24 -28.79
C ASN A 19 16.57 -5.91 -27.41
N TYR A 20 17.34 -5.36 -26.52
CA TYR A 20 16.87 -4.96 -25.21
C TYR A 20 16.06 -3.66 -25.29
N ASN A 21 14.85 -3.67 -24.72
CA ASN A 21 14.00 -2.48 -24.64
C ASN A 21 14.42 -1.62 -23.43
N LEU A 22 15.20 -0.58 -23.69
CA LEU A 22 15.62 0.38 -22.69
C LEU A 22 14.73 1.62 -22.75
N THR A 23 14.16 2.00 -21.62
CA THR A 23 13.44 3.27 -21.49
C THR A 23 14.38 4.31 -20.89
N ILE A 24 14.66 5.37 -21.62
CA ILE A 24 15.49 6.49 -21.12
C ILE A 24 14.77 7.15 -19.91
N GLY A 25 15.48 7.35 -18.82
CA GLY A 25 14.94 7.87 -17.55
C GLY A 25 14.31 6.81 -16.63
N SER A 26 14.40 5.52 -17.00
CA SER A 26 13.92 4.43 -16.15
C SER A 26 14.87 4.08 -15.01
N HIS A 27 16.12 4.51 -15.10
CA HIS A 27 17.21 4.13 -14.18
C HIS A 27 17.36 2.61 -14.02
N SER A 28 17.03 1.85 -15.07
CA SER A 28 17.16 0.39 -15.06
C SER A 28 18.59 -0.07 -15.34
N PHE A 29 19.40 0.80 -15.88
CA PHE A 29 20.84 0.61 -16.05
C PHE A 29 21.64 1.43 -15.01
N ILE A 30 22.95 1.20 -14.99
CA ILE A 30 23.88 1.92 -14.10
C ILE A 30 23.80 3.43 -14.39
N ASP A 31 23.91 4.23 -13.34
CA ASP A 31 23.87 5.69 -13.42
C ASP A 31 24.75 6.24 -14.56
N THR A 32 24.24 7.24 -15.26
CA THR A 32 24.85 7.87 -16.44
C THR A 32 24.84 7.05 -17.73
N PHE A 33 24.38 5.78 -17.72
CA PHE A 33 24.30 4.97 -18.94
C PHE A 33 23.27 5.53 -19.93
N GLU A 34 22.06 5.76 -19.43
CA GLU A 34 20.94 6.24 -20.22
C GLU A 34 21.18 7.67 -20.75
N ASP A 35 21.80 8.52 -19.94
CA ASP A 35 22.12 9.92 -20.29
C ASP A 35 23.06 10.02 -21.50
N GLN A 36 24.00 9.09 -21.65
CA GLN A 36 24.94 9.09 -22.74
C GLN A 36 24.33 8.64 -24.08
N LEU A 37 23.13 8.05 -24.04
CA LEU A 37 22.35 7.67 -25.22
C LEU A 37 21.42 8.80 -25.69
N VAL A 38 21.19 9.83 -24.88
CA VAL A 38 20.34 10.96 -25.24
C VAL A 38 20.95 11.71 -26.44
N GLY A 39 20.11 12.02 -27.44
CA GLY A 39 20.51 12.73 -28.66
C GLY A 39 21.19 11.87 -29.73
N LYS A 40 21.24 10.56 -29.57
CA LYS A 40 21.73 9.61 -30.59
C LYS A 40 20.60 9.16 -31.51
N ASN A 41 20.98 8.61 -32.68
CA ASN A 41 20.03 8.19 -33.72
C ASN A 41 20.01 6.66 -33.87
N THR A 42 18.95 6.16 -34.48
CA THR A 42 18.84 4.75 -34.86
C THR A 42 20.02 4.38 -35.80
N GLY A 43 20.67 3.26 -35.49
CA GLY A 43 21.84 2.75 -36.21
C GLY A 43 23.18 3.23 -35.63
N ASP A 44 23.19 4.20 -34.71
CA ASP A 44 24.42 4.67 -34.09
C ASP A 44 25.03 3.59 -33.18
N GLU A 45 26.37 3.50 -33.27
CA GLU A 45 27.19 2.72 -32.33
C GLU A 45 27.88 3.69 -31.36
N VAL A 46 27.60 3.53 -30.07
CA VAL A 46 28.03 4.46 -29.02
C VAL A 46 28.85 3.70 -27.98
N GLU A 47 29.98 4.28 -27.57
CA GLU A 47 30.71 3.80 -26.40
C GLU A 47 30.21 4.55 -25.14
N VAL A 48 29.61 3.81 -24.21
CA VAL A 48 29.06 4.34 -22.94
C VAL A 48 30.01 3.95 -21.82
N ASN A 49 30.56 4.94 -21.13
CA ASN A 49 31.49 4.73 -20.02
C ASN A 49 30.77 4.97 -18.69
N VAL A 50 30.75 3.97 -17.84
CA VAL A 50 30.08 4.00 -16.53
C VAL A 50 30.99 3.41 -15.46
N THR A 51 30.66 3.70 -14.20
CA THR A 51 31.33 3.07 -13.06
C THR A 51 30.28 2.33 -12.24
N PHE A 52 30.49 1.05 -11.96
CA PHE A 52 29.62 0.28 -11.11
C PHE A 52 29.56 0.86 -9.69
N PRO A 53 28.38 0.92 -9.06
CA PRO A 53 28.27 1.33 -7.65
C PRO A 53 29.11 0.46 -6.73
N GLU A 54 29.65 1.03 -5.64
CA GLU A 54 30.43 0.27 -4.65
C GLU A 54 29.64 -0.88 -3.99
N LYS A 55 28.31 -0.76 -3.91
CA LYS A 55 27.38 -1.75 -3.37
C LYS A 55 26.65 -2.52 -4.46
N TYR A 56 27.32 -2.85 -5.56
CA TYR A 56 26.70 -3.64 -6.61
C TYR A 56 26.58 -5.11 -6.23
N GLN A 57 25.52 -5.78 -6.67
CA GLN A 57 25.23 -7.18 -6.29
C GLN A 57 26.34 -8.15 -6.65
N ALA A 58 26.99 -7.94 -7.81
CA ALA A 58 28.15 -8.73 -8.23
C ALA A 58 29.42 -8.07 -7.67
N ALA A 59 30.01 -8.68 -6.64
CA ALA A 59 31.21 -8.19 -5.97
C ALA A 59 32.41 -7.97 -6.91
N ASP A 60 32.51 -8.79 -7.95
CA ASP A 60 33.59 -8.72 -8.96
C ASP A 60 33.49 -7.50 -9.87
N LEU A 61 32.32 -6.84 -9.93
CA LEU A 61 32.05 -5.66 -10.73
C LEU A 61 32.00 -4.37 -9.89
N ALA A 62 31.74 -4.47 -8.59
CA ALA A 62 31.55 -3.33 -7.68
C ALA A 62 32.73 -2.34 -7.74
N GLY A 63 32.41 -1.05 -7.94
CA GLY A 63 33.36 0.05 -8.00
C GLY A 63 34.24 0.10 -9.25
N LYS A 64 34.11 -0.85 -10.21
CA LYS A 64 34.96 -0.89 -11.39
C LYS A 64 34.41 -0.02 -12.53
N PRO A 65 35.27 0.66 -13.28
CA PRO A 65 34.90 1.32 -14.53
C PRO A 65 34.64 0.28 -15.61
N ALA A 66 33.57 0.47 -16.37
CA ALA A 66 33.19 -0.37 -17.49
C ALA A 66 32.88 0.48 -18.75
N THR A 67 33.19 -0.06 -19.91
CA THR A 67 32.83 0.54 -21.21
C THR A 67 31.84 -0.39 -21.91
N PHE A 68 30.67 0.13 -22.24
CA PHE A 68 29.68 -0.60 -23.02
C PHE A 68 29.69 -0.13 -24.46
N LYS A 69 29.78 -1.08 -25.37
CA LYS A 69 29.51 -0.82 -26.80
C LYS A 69 28.03 -1.03 -27.02
N VAL A 70 27.35 0.05 -27.38
CA VAL A 70 25.90 0.07 -27.53
C VAL A 70 25.55 0.39 -28.95
N LYS A 71 24.70 -0.43 -29.57
CA LYS A 71 24.10 -0.18 -30.88
C LYS A 71 22.61 0.11 -30.70
N ILE A 72 22.16 1.21 -31.26
CA ILE A 72 20.76 1.62 -31.22
C ILE A 72 20.04 1.01 -32.42
N ASN A 73 19.19 0.02 -32.18
CA ASN A 73 18.46 -0.67 -33.25
C ASN A 73 17.21 0.09 -33.66
N GLU A 74 16.45 0.62 -32.69
CA GLU A 74 15.20 1.34 -32.94
C GLU A 74 14.99 2.37 -31.81
N ILE A 75 14.37 3.49 -32.15
CA ILE A 75 13.95 4.52 -31.20
C ILE A 75 12.42 4.63 -31.27
N LYS A 76 11.73 4.39 -30.16
CA LYS A 76 10.29 4.53 -30.02
C LYS A 76 10.00 5.72 -29.10
N ALA A 77 9.17 6.63 -29.56
CA ALA A 77 8.62 7.68 -28.71
C ALA A 77 7.25 7.24 -28.18
N LYS A 78 7.04 7.46 -26.89
CA LYS A 78 5.72 7.23 -26.30
C LYS A 78 4.83 8.43 -26.62
N GLU A 79 3.91 8.26 -27.56
CA GLU A 79 2.86 9.23 -27.81
C GLU A 79 1.70 8.99 -26.85
N LEU A 80 1.30 10.01 -26.12
CA LEU A 80 0.14 9.98 -25.26
C LEU A 80 -1.05 10.52 -26.04
N PRO A 81 -2.25 9.91 -25.88
CA PRO A 81 -3.47 10.46 -26.47
C PRO A 81 -3.75 11.87 -25.90
N GLU A 82 -4.41 12.70 -26.68
CA GLU A 82 -4.89 13.98 -26.19
C GLU A 82 -5.92 13.76 -25.08
N LEU A 83 -5.86 14.64 -24.06
CA LEU A 83 -6.81 14.58 -22.93
C LEU A 83 -8.07 15.33 -23.31
N ASP A 84 -8.93 14.64 -24.05
CA ASP A 84 -10.22 15.14 -24.54
C ASP A 84 -11.38 14.23 -24.17
N ASP A 85 -12.57 14.48 -24.70
CA ASP A 85 -13.76 13.71 -24.41
C ASP A 85 -13.71 12.30 -25.03
N GLU A 86 -12.96 12.10 -26.10
CA GLU A 86 -12.74 10.80 -26.73
C GLU A 86 -11.89 9.91 -25.79
N PHE A 87 -10.81 10.48 -25.25
CA PHE A 87 -10.02 9.81 -24.23
C PHE A 87 -10.87 9.40 -23.01
N ALA A 88 -11.78 10.28 -22.53
CA ALA A 88 -12.63 9.97 -21.39
C ALA A 88 -13.54 8.76 -21.66
N LYS A 89 -14.11 8.66 -22.86
CA LYS A 89 -14.94 7.52 -23.29
C LYS A 89 -14.15 6.22 -23.39
N ASP A 90 -12.90 6.29 -23.83
CA ASP A 90 -12.04 5.10 -24.00
C ASP A 90 -11.61 4.48 -22.66
N VAL A 91 -11.42 5.32 -21.63
CA VAL A 91 -10.83 4.87 -20.35
C VAL A 91 -11.85 4.86 -19.19
N SER A 92 -13.08 5.30 -19.41
CA SER A 92 -14.08 5.43 -18.35
C SER A 92 -15.52 5.26 -18.86
N GLU A 93 -16.48 5.32 -17.96
CA GLU A 93 -17.94 5.29 -18.26
C GLU A 93 -18.50 6.68 -18.58
N PHE A 94 -17.68 7.74 -18.61
CA PHE A 94 -18.12 9.12 -18.78
C PHE A 94 -18.01 9.58 -20.23
N ASP A 95 -18.96 10.40 -20.66
CA ASP A 95 -19.00 10.95 -22.02
C ASP A 95 -18.06 12.14 -22.22
N THR A 96 -17.69 12.82 -21.13
CA THR A 96 -16.83 14.02 -21.19
C THR A 96 -15.66 13.94 -20.21
N LEU A 97 -14.54 14.57 -20.60
CA LEU A 97 -13.37 14.66 -19.74
C LEU A 97 -13.66 15.45 -18.44
N ALA A 98 -14.58 16.41 -18.50
CA ALA A 98 -14.99 17.19 -17.34
C ALA A 98 -15.68 16.32 -16.28
N GLU A 99 -16.63 15.46 -16.69
CA GLU A 99 -17.32 14.51 -15.81
C GLU A 99 -16.35 13.49 -15.22
N TYR A 100 -15.44 12.95 -16.04
CA TYR A 100 -14.41 12.01 -15.59
C TYR A 100 -13.50 12.64 -14.53
N LYS A 101 -13.02 13.87 -14.76
CA LYS A 101 -12.21 14.61 -13.78
C LYS A 101 -12.98 14.89 -12.49
N GLU A 102 -14.27 15.23 -12.58
CA GLU A 102 -15.10 15.48 -11.39
C GLU A 102 -15.30 14.20 -10.57
N SER A 103 -15.55 13.06 -11.23
CA SER A 103 -15.64 11.76 -10.58
C SER A 103 -14.34 11.38 -9.89
N LEU A 104 -13.20 11.45 -10.58
CA LEU A 104 -11.90 11.19 -9.99
C LEU A 104 -11.58 12.09 -8.80
N LYS A 105 -11.96 13.37 -8.90
CA LYS A 105 -11.80 14.32 -7.79
C LYS A 105 -12.63 13.90 -6.58
N LYS A 106 -13.90 13.56 -6.76
CA LYS A 106 -14.77 13.08 -5.68
C LYS A 106 -14.23 11.81 -5.02
N ASP A 107 -13.75 10.85 -5.83
CA ASP A 107 -13.20 9.61 -5.33
C ASP A 107 -11.91 9.83 -4.52
N LEU A 108 -11.03 10.71 -5.02
CA LEU A 108 -9.79 11.08 -4.32
C LEU A 108 -10.08 11.87 -3.04
N GLU A 109 -11.04 12.78 -3.06
CA GLU A 109 -11.48 13.54 -1.87
C GLU A 109 -12.06 12.59 -0.83
N LYS A 110 -12.96 11.68 -1.24
CA LYS A 110 -13.53 10.66 -0.35
C LYS A 110 -12.44 9.78 0.25
N LYS A 111 -11.54 9.25 -0.59
CA LYS A 111 -10.42 8.42 -0.13
C LYS A 111 -9.55 9.15 0.90
N LYS A 112 -9.21 10.42 0.64
CA LYS A 112 -8.43 11.24 1.57
C LYS A 112 -9.18 11.55 2.87
N GLN A 113 -10.49 11.77 2.79
CA GLN A 113 -11.32 11.99 3.99
C GLN A 113 -11.39 10.74 4.85
N ASP A 114 -11.61 9.58 4.23
CA ASP A 114 -11.67 8.29 4.93
C ASP A 114 -10.30 7.95 5.58
N GLU A 115 -9.20 8.21 4.87
CA GLU A 115 -7.84 8.03 5.39
C GLU A 115 -7.55 8.99 6.55
N ALA A 116 -7.89 10.26 6.41
CA ALA A 116 -7.73 11.25 7.46
C ALA A 116 -8.59 10.91 8.71
N LYS A 117 -9.81 10.40 8.50
CA LYS A 117 -10.69 9.95 9.58
C LYS A 117 -10.06 8.78 10.33
N ARG A 118 -9.62 7.74 9.63
CA ARG A 118 -8.92 6.58 10.23
C ARG A 118 -7.69 7.00 11.02
N THR A 119 -6.84 7.84 10.43
CA THR A 119 -5.64 8.33 11.12
C THR A 119 -5.98 9.08 12.41
N LYS A 120 -7.04 9.88 12.42
CA LYS A 120 -7.50 10.57 13.64
C LYS A 120 -8.03 9.59 14.69
N GLU A 121 -8.81 8.60 14.27
CA GLU A 121 -9.32 7.55 15.15
C GLU A 121 -8.16 6.78 15.80
N ASP A 122 -7.19 6.32 14.99
CA ASP A 122 -6.01 5.60 15.46
C ASP A 122 -5.17 6.45 16.44
N GLU A 123 -4.92 7.72 16.11
CA GLU A 123 -4.20 8.64 17.02
C GLU A 123 -4.93 8.88 18.35
N ALA A 124 -6.27 8.95 18.31
CA ALA A 124 -7.07 9.12 19.51
C ALA A 124 -7.02 7.88 20.42
N ILE A 125 -7.22 6.71 19.82
CA ILE A 125 -7.18 5.42 20.51
C ILE A 125 -5.78 5.19 21.09
N GLN A 126 -4.71 5.44 20.32
CA GLN A 126 -3.33 5.29 20.78
C GLN A 126 -3.03 6.16 22.00
N LYS A 127 -3.53 7.41 22.04
CA LYS A 127 -3.35 8.28 23.20
C LYS A 127 -4.08 7.79 24.46
N ILE A 128 -5.17 7.06 24.28
CA ILE A 128 -5.89 6.43 25.41
C ILE A 128 -5.10 5.19 25.88
N ILE A 129 -4.62 4.36 24.94
CA ILE A 129 -3.77 3.20 25.24
C ILE A 129 -2.54 3.63 26.03
N ASP A 130 -1.83 4.67 25.60
CA ASP A 130 -0.61 5.19 26.24
C ASP A 130 -0.84 5.62 27.71
N LYS A 131 -2.09 5.96 28.06
CA LYS A 131 -2.49 6.35 29.43
C LYS A 131 -3.12 5.22 30.21
N SER A 132 -3.42 4.11 29.57
CA SER A 132 -4.06 2.94 30.18
C SER A 132 -2.98 2.01 30.75
N LYS A 133 -3.36 1.26 31.79
CA LYS A 133 -2.52 0.21 32.36
C LYS A 133 -3.22 -1.12 32.16
N MET A 134 -2.59 -2.01 31.42
CA MET A 134 -3.10 -3.35 31.18
C MET A 134 -1.95 -4.35 31.11
N GLU A 135 -2.21 -5.56 31.58
CA GLU A 135 -1.32 -6.70 31.45
C GLU A 135 -1.93 -7.66 30.43
N ILE A 136 -1.21 -7.90 29.35
CA ILE A 136 -1.67 -8.77 28.26
C ILE A 136 -0.90 -10.08 28.35
N PRO A 137 -1.60 -11.21 28.60
CA PRO A 137 -0.96 -12.53 28.61
C PRO A 137 -0.33 -12.86 27.25
N GLU A 138 0.83 -13.51 27.29
CA GLU A 138 1.56 -13.92 26.09
C GLU A 138 0.70 -14.77 25.14
N ALA A 139 -0.11 -15.68 25.69
CA ALA A 139 -1.03 -16.51 24.93
C ALA A 139 -2.03 -15.71 24.07
N MET A 140 -2.47 -14.53 24.54
CA MET A 140 -3.35 -13.67 23.74
C MET A 140 -2.60 -13.08 22.54
N ILE A 141 -1.36 -12.67 22.76
CA ILE A 141 -0.53 -12.11 21.69
C ILE A 141 -0.25 -13.19 20.64
N ASP A 142 0.08 -14.40 21.08
CA ASP A 142 0.32 -15.53 20.18
C ASP A 142 -0.90 -15.84 19.32
N THR A 143 -2.09 -15.95 19.94
CA THR A 143 -3.34 -16.18 19.21
C THR A 143 -3.62 -15.07 18.20
N GLN A 144 -3.41 -13.82 18.60
CA GLN A 144 -3.63 -12.69 17.69
C GLN A 144 -2.64 -12.70 16.52
N CYS A 145 -1.38 -13.05 16.75
CA CYS A 145 -0.41 -13.22 15.67
C CYS A 145 -0.82 -14.31 14.70
N GLU A 146 -1.31 -15.45 15.19
CA GLU A 146 -1.81 -16.55 14.37
C GLU A 146 -2.98 -16.09 13.50
N THR A 147 -3.96 -15.40 14.08
CA THR A 147 -5.08 -14.83 13.33
C THR A 147 -4.61 -13.87 12.23
N MET A 148 -3.66 -12.97 12.54
CA MET A 148 -3.12 -12.03 11.56
C MET A 148 -2.37 -12.72 10.43
N ILE A 149 -1.65 -13.81 10.72
CA ILE A 149 -0.97 -14.62 9.70
C ILE A 149 -1.98 -15.35 8.81
N GLU A 150 -3.07 -15.86 9.38
CA GLU A 150 -4.16 -16.47 8.61
C GLU A 150 -4.86 -15.45 7.71
N GLU A 151 -5.19 -14.25 8.22
CA GLU A 151 -5.73 -13.15 7.41
C GLU A 151 -4.80 -12.78 6.26
N PHE A 152 -3.49 -12.73 6.53
CA PHE A 152 -2.48 -12.47 5.52
C PHE A 152 -2.43 -13.60 4.48
N ALA A 153 -2.46 -14.87 4.90
CA ALA A 153 -2.49 -16.03 4.01
C ALA A 153 -3.71 -16.01 3.07
N GLN A 154 -4.89 -15.66 3.60
CA GLN A 154 -6.10 -15.52 2.79
C GLN A 154 -5.98 -14.40 1.75
N ARG A 155 -5.37 -13.28 2.13
CA ARG A 155 -5.16 -12.12 1.24
C ARG A 155 -4.21 -12.44 0.09
N ILE A 156 -3.09 -13.10 0.36
CA ILE A 156 -2.16 -13.51 -0.70
C ILE A 156 -2.74 -14.62 -1.57
N ALA A 157 -3.56 -15.52 -1.01
CA ALA A 157 -4.26 -16.55 -1.78
C ALA A 157 -5.21 -15.94 -2.83
N GLN A 158 -5.87 -14.83 -2.53
CA GLN A 158 -6.70 -14.09 -3.50
C GLN A 158 -5.87 -13.53 -4.68
N SER A 159 -4.57 -13.30 -4.47
CA SER A 159 -3.64 -12.89 -5.53
C SER A 159 -3.02 -14.09 -6.26
N GLY A 160 -3.47 -15.33 -5.97
CA GLY A 160 -2.98 -16.56 -6.60
C GLY A 160 -1.65 -17.07 -6.03
N LEU A 161 -1.18 -16.54 -4.90
CA LEU A 161 0.07 -16.94 -4.25
C LEU A 161 -0.22 -17.75 -2.99
N SER A 162 0.48 -18.87 -2.77
CA SER A 162 0.38 -19.59 -1.50
C SER A 162 1.34 -19.01 -0.44
N MET A 163 1.04 -19.26 0.85
CA MET A 163 1.92 -18.85 1.95
C MET A 163 3.32 -19.46 1.81
N ASP A 164 3.43 -20.72 1.41
CA ASP A 164 4.72 -21.39 1.22
C ASP A 164 5.56 -20.73 0.12
N GLN A 165 4.92 -20.36 -1.00
CA GLN A 165 5.58 -19.62 -2.07
C GLN A 165 6.04 -18.24 -1.60
N TYR A 166 5.20 -17.52 -0.84
CA TYR A 166 5.57 -16.23 -0.27
C TYR A 166 6.79 -16.34 0.65
N LEU A 167 6.80 -17.31 1.57
CA LEU A 167 7.91 -17.54 2.50
C LEU A 167 9.20 -17.91 1.75
N GLN A 168 9.09 -18.72 0.69
CA GLN A 168 10.22 -19.09 -0.15
C GLN A 168 10.82 -17.89 -0.90
N PHE A 169 9.98 -17.01 -1.45
CA PHE A 169 10.44 -15.81 -2.16
C PHE A 169 11.00 -14.73 -1.23
N SER A 170 10.38 -14.55 -0.05
CA SER A 170 10.80 -13.54 0.92
C SER A 170 11.99 -13.98 1.77
N GLY A 171 12.31 -15.26 1.80
CA GLY A 171 13.32 -15.84 2.70
C GLY A 171 12.93 -15.82 4.17
N LEU A 172 11.65 -15.55 4.48
CA LEU A 172 11.13 -15.53 5.84
C LEU A 172 10.70 -16.93 6.30
N THR A 173 10.74 -17.13 7.61
CA THR A 173 10.09 -18.26 8.27
C THR A 173 8.77 -17.85 8.88
N VAL A 174 7.90 -18.81 9.22
CA VAL A 174 6.64 -18.52 9.94
C VAL A 174 6.93 -17.79 11.26
N ASP A 175 7.94 -18.21 12.00
CA ASP A 175 8.34 -17.57 13.25
C ASP A 175 8.84 -16.13 12.99
N GLY A 176 9.62 -15.91 11.93
CA GLY A 176 10.06 -14.58 11.54
C GLY A 176 8.89 -13.67 11.15
N LEU A 177 7.85 -14.21 10.49
CA LEU A 177 6.63 -13.47 10.20
C LEU A 177 5.85 -13.16 11.48
N LYS A 178 5.76 -14.12 12.42
CA LYS A 178 5.13 -13.95 13.72
C LYS A 178 5.76 -12.81 14.52
N GLU A 179 7.10 -12.74 14.55
CA GLU A 179 7.83 -11.64 15.20
C GLU A 179 7.57 -10.28 14.54
N GLN A 180 7.43 -10.24 13.22
CA GLN A 180 7.12 -9.00 12.49
C GLN A 180 5.72 -8.46 12.79
N VAL A 181 4.72 -9.33 12.90
CA VAL A 181 3.33 -8.92 13.16
C VAL A 181 3.04 -8.69 14.65
N ARG A 182 3.90 -9.17 15.55
CA ARG A 182 3.72 -9.08 17.01
C ARG A 182 3.45 -7.67 17.55
N PRO A 183 4.18 -6.61 17.14
CA PRO A 183 3.87 -5.24 17.61
C PRO A 183 2.47 -4.79 17.21
N GLU A 184 2.04 -5.11 16.01
CA GLU A 184 0.69 -4.78 15.54
C GLU A 184 -0.37 -5.61 16.26
N ALA A 185 -0.12 -6.90 16.50
CA ALA A 185 -0.99 -7.78 17.26
C ALA A 185 -1.22 -7.22 18.68
N LEU A 186 -0.16 -6.78 19.34
CA LEU A 186 -0.25 -6.14 20.67
C LEU A 186 -1.12 -4.88 20.61
N THR A 187 -0.92 -4.01 19.64
CA THR A 187 -1.72 -2.79 19.46
C THR A 187 -3.20 -3.12 19.21
N ARG A 188 -3.51 -4.13 18.39
CA ARG A 188 -4.89 -4.57 18.13
C ARG A 188 -5.58 -5.06 19.42
N ILE A 189 -4.89 -5.87 20.23
CA ILE A 189 -5.42 -6.34 21.50
C ILE A 189 -5.66 -5.14 22.45
N GLN A 190 -4.70 -4.24 22.58
CA GLN A 190 -4.82 -3.05 23.43
C GLN A 190 -6.00 -2.18 23.02
N SER A 191 -6.16 -1.93 21.72
CA SER A 191 -7.29 -1.18 21.17
C SER A 191 -8.62 -1.83 21.50
N SER A 192 -8.74 -3.13 21.27
CA SER A 192 -9.97 -3.88 21.57
C SER A 192 -10.34 -3.81 23.05
N LEU A 193 -9.38 -4.08 23.92
CA LEU A 193 -9.62 -4.04 25.37
C LEU A 193 -10.01 -2.66 25.89
N VAL A 194 -9.37 -1.61 25.38
CA VAL A 194 -9.69 -0.21 25.75
C VAL A 194 -11.09 0.15 25.26
N LEU A 195 -11.42 -0.15 24.02
CA LEU A 195 -12.73 0.18 23.45
C LEU A 195 -13.86 -0.61 24.08
N GLU A 196 -13.65 -1.90 24.37
CA GLU A 196 -14.60 -2.71 25.12
C GLU A 196 -14.84 -2.16 26.54
N GLN A 197 -13.78 -1.71 27.23
CA GLN A 197 -13.93 -1.12 28.53
C GLN A 197 -14.68 0.22 28.48
N ILE A 198 -14.37 1.07 27.50
CA ILE A 198 -15.13 2.32 27.29
C ILE A 198 -16.59 2.03 27.01
N ALA A 199 -16.90 1.05 26.14
CA ALA A 199 -18.27 0.67 25.85
C ALA A 199 -19.04 0.24 27.11
N LYS A 200 -18.36 -0.45 28.04
CA LYS A 200 -18.95 -0.86 29.34
C LYS A 200 -19.14 0.31 30.29
N GLU A 201 -18.12 1.15 30.46
CA GLU A 201 -18.19 2.27 31.43
C GLU A 201 -19.19 3.34 30.99
N GLU A 202 -19.27 3.61 29.68
CA GLU A 202 -20.23 4.58 29.12
C GLU A 202 -21.62 3.97 28.86
N ASN A 203 -21.84 2.68 29.24
CA ASN A 203 -23.08 1.95 29.04
C ASN A 203 -23.60 2.04 27.60
N ILE A 204 -22.72 1.80 26.60
CA ILE A 204 -23.09 1.82 25.21
C ILE A 204 -23.98 0.62 24.88
N GLU A 205 -25.25 0.86 24.66
CA GLU A 205 -26.21 -0.16 24.29
C GLU A 205 -26.29 -0.28 22.75
N VAL A 206 -26.31 -1.51 22.27
CA VAL A 206 -26.58 -1.87 20.87
C VAL A 206 -27.92 -2.53 20.80
N SER A 207 -28.88 -1.88 20.17
CA SER A 207 -30.22 -2.41 19.97
C SER A 207 -30.27 -3.47 18.85
N ASP A 208 -31.30 -4.28 18.85
CA ASP A 208 -31.53 -5.22 17.74
C ASP A 208 -31.74 -4.48 16.41
N ALA A 209 -32.27 -3.26 16.44
CA ALA A 209 -32.39 -2.42 15.26
C ALA A 209 -31.02 -1.98 14.70
N ASP A 210 -30.02 -1.75 15.54
CA ASP A 210 -28.64 -1.47 15.09
C ASP A 210 -28.06 -2.68 14.36
N VAL A 211 -28.26 -3.88 14.91
CA VAL A 211 -27.82 -5.14 14.30
C VAL A 211 -28.50 -5.34 12.96
N ASP A 212 -29.80 -5.12 12.91
CA ASP A 212 -30.59 -5.24 11.68
C ASP A 212 -30.09 -4.29 10.59
N ALA A 213 -29.80 -3.04 10.96
CA ALA A 213 -29.25 -2.05 10.04
C ALA A 213 -27.86 -2.45 9.49
N GLU A 214 -27.02 -3.07 10.33
CA GLU A 214 -25.71 -3.55 9.87
C GLU A 214 -25.86 -4.77 8.96
N ILE A 215 -26.76 -5.70 9.27
CA ILE A 215 -27.06 -6.84 8.38
C ILE A 215 -27.57 -6.35 7.01
N GLU A 216 -28.41 -5.31 6.97
CA GLU A 216 -28.85 -4.71 5.71
C GLU A 216 -27.72 -4.12 4.89
N LYS A 217 -26.75 -3.46 5.53
CA LYS A 217 -25.53 -2.95 4.86
C LYS A 217 -24.69 -4.10 4.30
N MET A 218 -24.46 -5.14 5.09
CA MET A 218 -23.74 -6.33 4.66
C MET A 218 -24.41 -7.01 3.48
N ALA A 219 -25.73 -7.21 3.57
CA ALA A 219 -26.53 -7.84 2.50
C ALA A 219 -26.42 -7.05 1.19
N LYS A 220 -26.46 -5.71 1.25
CA LYS A 220 -26.23 -4.85 0.09
C LYS A 220 -24.84 -5.05 -0.54
N ASN A 221 -23.82 -5.15 0.29
CA ASN A 221 -22.43 -5.33 -0.18
C ASN A 221 -22.23 -6.69 -0.86
N TYR A 222 -22.92 -7.73 -0.38
CA TYR A 222 -22.87 -9.08 -0.95
C TYR A 222 -23.91 -9.32 -2.06
N GLY A 223 -24.76 -8.34 -2.37
CA GLY A 223 -25.84 -8.50 -3.36
C GLY A 223 -26.89 -9.53 -2.95
N MET A 224 -27.13 -9.69 -1.64
CA MET A 224 -28.05 -10.65 -1.03
C MET A 224 -29.27 -9.93 -0.41
N GLU A 225 -30.32 -10.70 -0.16
CA GLU A 225 -31.46 -10.21 0.63
C GLU A 225 -31.14 -10.30 2.13
N ALA A 226 -31.43 -9.23 2.87
CA ALA A 226 -31.13 -9.13 4.31
C ALA A 226 -31.76 -10.26 5.14
N ASP A 227 -32.98 -10.67 4.79
CA ASP A 227 -33.68 -11.75 5.49
C ASP A 227 -32.96 -13.11 5.35
N LYS A 228 -32.40 -13.39 4.17
CA LYS A 228 -31.60 -14.59 3.96
C LYS A 228 -30.34 -14.57 4.79
N LEU A 229 -29.65 -13.40 4.86
CA LEU A 229 -28.45 -13.28 5.67
C LEU A 229 -28.76 -13.47 7.15
N LYS A 230 -29.89 -12.95 7.63
CA LYS A 230 -30.38 -13.14 9.01
C LYS A 230 -30.67 -14.61 9.36
N GLU A 231 -31.18 -15.38 8.40
CA GLU A 231 -31.44 -16.82 8.60
C GLU A 231 -30.16 -17.65 8.74
N TYR A 232 -29.10 -17.25 8.06
CA TYR A 232 -27.81 -17.92 8.15
C TYR A 232 -27.03 -17.54 9.41
N MET A 233 -27.34 -16.41 10.04
CA MET A 233 -26.67 -15.94 11.26
C MET A 233 -27.26 -16.58 12.50
N GLY A 234 -26.42 -17.31 13.24
CA GLY A 234 -26.74 -17.83 14.56
C GLY A 234 -26.72 -16.76 15.67
N GLU A 235 -27.24 -17.09 16.84
CA GLU A 235 -27.26 -16.18 17.99
C GLU A 235 -25.83 -15.74 18.42
N GLY A 236 -24.83 -16.63 18.30
CA GLY A 236 -23.45 -16.30 18.61
C GLY A 236 -22.84 -15.26 17.66
N GLU A 237 -23.22 -15.29 16.40
CA GLU A 237 -22.77 -14.31 15.40
C GLU A 237 -23.42 -12.95 15.61
N LYS A 238 -24.71 -12.92 15.97
CA LYS A 238 -25.41 -11.69 16.36
C LYS A 238 -24.81 -11.06 17.61
N GLU A 239 -24.43 -11.87 18.60
CA GLU A 239 -23.76 -11.39 19.81
C GLU A 239 -22.35 -10.85 19.51
N SER A 240 -21.62 -11.47 18.59
CA SER A 240 -20.35 -10.96 18.11
C SER A 240 -20.52 -9.61 17.41
N MET A 241 -21.51 -9.52 16.52
CA MET A 241 -21.84 -8.27 15.83
C MET A 241 -22.26 -7.16 16.80
N LYS A 242 -23.03 -7.48 17.87
CA LYS A 242 -23.34 -6.50 18.92
C LYS A 242 -22.10 -5.95 19.59
N ARG A 243 -21.12 -6.80 19.88
CA ARG A 243 -19.83 -6.36 20.45
C ARG A 243 -19.06 -5.46 19.50
N GLU A 244 -18.97 -5.82 18.22
CA GLU A 244 -18.32 -5.00 17.21
C GLU A 244 -18.98 -3.64 17.02
N LEU A 245 -20.32 -3.61 17.01
CA LEU A 245 -21.08 -2.37 16.95
C LEU A 245 -20.90 -1.50 18.20
N ALA A 246 -20.79 -2.11 19.40
CA ALA A 246 -20.48 -1.37 20.63
C ALA A 246 -19.08 -0.74 20.57
N ILE A 247 -18.09 -1.45 20.02
CA ILE A 247 -16.74 -0.92 19.78
C ILE A 247 -16.80 0.26 18.81
N THR A 248 -17.53 0.11 17.70
CA THR A 248 -17.70 1.18 16.71
C THR A 248 -18.33 2.44 17.32
N LYS A 249 -19.41 2.27 18.10
CA LYS A 249 -20.05 3.37 18.84
C LYS A 249 -19.12 3.99 19.89
N ALA A 250 -18.23 3.20 20.52
CA ALA A 250 -17.22 3.72 21.43
C ALA A 250 -16.19 4.62 20.72
N VAL A 251 -15.78 4.23 19.51
CA VAL A 251 -14.92 5.08 18.66
C VAL A 251 -15.64 6.39 18.30
N GLU A 252 -16.90 6.33 17.90
CA GLU A 252 -17.71 7.51 17.60
C GLU A 252 -17.80 8.45 18.81
N LEU A 253 -18.08 7.90 20.01
CA LEU A 253 -18.10 8.66 21.24
C LEU A 253 -16.77 9.35 21.56
N ILE A 254 -15.65 8.65 21.35
CA ILE A 254 -14.31 9.23 21.49
C ILE A 254 -14.14 10.41 20.51
N MET A 255 -14.49 10.21 19.24
CA MET A 255 -14.32 11.21 18.19
C MET A 255 -15.15 12.46 18.45
N ASP A 256 -16.37 12.32 18.96
CA ASP A 256 -17.25 13.44 19.31
C ASP A 256 -16.71 14.29 20.50
N ASN A 257 -15.91 13.65 21.36
CA ASN A 257 -15.38 14.29 22.56
C ASN A 257 -13.92 14.79 22.43
N ILE A 258 -13.23 14.50 21.33
CA ILE A 258 -11.87 15.01 21.13
C ILE A 258 -11.86 16.50 20.74
N LYS A 259 -10.90 17.24 21.33
CA LYS A 259 -10.60 18.60 20.90
C LYS A 259 -9.46 18.57 19.90
N GLU A 260 -9.75 18.88 18.65
CA GLU A 260 -8.72 18.98 17.63
C GLU A 260 -7.80 20.17 17.94
N ARG A 261 -6.49 19.91 17.99
CA ARG A 261 -5.47 20.95 17.96
C ARG A 261 -4.83 20.95 16.58
N ALA A 262 -4.78 22.09 15.91
CA ALA A 262 -4.06 22.20 14.65
C ALA A 262 -2.62 21.69 14.83
N LYS A 263 -2.22 20.69 14.06
CA LYS A 263 -0.81 20.28 14.00
C LYS A 263 -0.02 21.45 13.42
N ALA A 264 1.06 21.87 14.09
CA ALA A 264 1.99 22.82 13.49
C ALA A 264 2.55 22.18 12.21
N LYS A 265 2.33 22.83 11.06
CA LYS A 265 2.88 22.35 9.77
C LYS A 265 4.38 22.13 9.92
N THR A 266 4.85 20.98 9.52
CA THR A 266 6.28 20.66 9.51
C THR A 266 7.01 21.56 8.50
N LYS A 267 8.32 21.73 8.68
CA LYS A 267 9.12 22.54 7.77
C LYS A 267 9.01 22.07 6.31
N LYS A 268 8.89 20.75 6.11
CA LYS A 268 8.71 20.11 4.80
C LYS A 268 7.36 20.44 4.15
N GLU A 269 6.29 20.49 4.92
CA GLU A 269 4.95 20.84 4.41
C GLU A 269 4.85 22.32 4.04
N LYS A 270 5.54 23.20 4.77
CA LYS A 270 5.64 24.63 4.44
C LYS A 270 6.49 24.89 3.19
N GLU A 271 7.56 24.12 2.99
CA GLU A 271 8.38 24.19 1.80
C GLU A 271 7.63 23.67 0.56
N ALA A 272 6.87 22.59 0.67
CA ALA A 272 6.07 22.05 -0.41
C ALA A 272 4.89 22.95 -0.82
N GLU A 273 4.25 23.65 0.14
CA GLU A 273 3.23 24.65 -0.18
C GLU A 273 3.85 25.88 -0.89
N ALA A 274 5.02 26.34 -0.45
CA ALA A 274 5.71 27.46 -1.07
C ALA A 274 6.18 27.15 -2.51
N GLU A 275 6.54 25.89 -2.80
CA GLU A 275 6.87 25.43 -4.17
C GLU A 275 5.63 25.26 -5.05
N ALA A 276 4.45 25.00 -4.47
CA ALA A 276 3.20 24.86 -5.22
C ALA A 276 2.52 26.22 -5.54
N GLU A 277 2.90 27.30 -4.83
CA GLU A 277 2.40 28.67 -5.05
C GLU A 277 3.34 29.49 -5.95
N ALA A 278 4.52 28.98 -6.33
CA ALA A 278 5.50 29.65 -7.17
C ALA A 278 5.45 29.15 -8.62
#